data_28bc7fcf2150e341c88a215265e47d5d
#
_entry.id   28bc7fcf2150e341c88a215265e47d5d
#
_cell.length_a   1.000
_cell.length_b   1.000
_cell.length_c   1.000
_cell.angle_alpha   90.00
_cell.angle_beta   90.00
_cell.angle_gamma   90.00
#
_symmetry.space_group_name_H-M   'P 1'
#
loop_
_entity.id
_entity.type
_entity.pdbx_description
1 polymer ?
#
loop_
_entity_poly.entity_id
_entity_poly.type
_entity_poly.pdbx_seq_one_letter_code
_entity_poly.pdbx_strand_id
1 'polypeptide(L)'
;MALTVSQYNSILRQYEEHQTRNRHLHDQRLHHIYETVPGYQALDEAVASTSVAQGKKMLAGDTNALAQLKDQLKDLARKRASLLLENGYPTDFLDPIYDCPDCQDTGYVNGQKCHCFRQAEIALLYEQSNLKRMLEKENFDTLSYSFFQGDELTSYRQAVEKCKNFCTNFKTSYQNLFFYGTV
;
A
#
# COMPACT_ATOMS: atom_id res chain seq x y z
N MET A 1 21.30 -7.97 5.64
CA MET A 1 22.10 -6.74 5.73
C MET A 1 21.31 -5.70 6.49
N ALA A 2 21.95 -4.95 7.42
CA ALA A 2 21.26 -3.86 8.11
C ALA A 2 21.36 -2.59 7.24
N LEU A 3 20.26 -1.85 7.16
CA LEU A 3 20.25 -0.54 6.51
C LEU A 3 21.15 0.44 7.27
N THR A 4 21.78 1.36 6.55
CA THR A 4 22.38 2.54 7.17
C THR A 4 21.28 3.49 7.66
N VAL A 5 21.60 4.38 8.59
CA VAL A 5 20.65 5.40 9.09
C VAL A 5 20.10 6.27 7.96
N SER A 6 20.95 6.63 6.99
CA SER A 6 20.54 7.42 5.81
C SER A 6 19.52 6.67 4.95
N GLN A 7 19.77 5.39 4.70
CA GLN A 7 18.85 4.52 3.92
C GLN A 7 17.49 4.35 4.63
N TYR A 8 17.52 4.11 5.94
CA TYR A 8 16.32 4.02 6.74
C TYR A 8 15.50 5.33 6.68
N ASN A 9 16.15 6.46 6.88
CA ASN A 9 15.49 7.77 6.80
C ASN A 9 14.95 8.07 5.40
N SER A 10 15.58 7.59 4.33
CA SER A 10 15.07 7.72 2.97
C SER A 10 13.73 6.97 2.79
N ILE A 11 13.63 5.77 3.35
CA ILE A 11 12.37 5.00 3.33
C ILE A 11 11.30 5.73 4.15
N LEU A 12 11.61 6.24 5.34
CA LEU A 12 10.64 6.97 6.15
C LEU A 12 10.09 8.21 5.43
N ARG A 13 10.93 8.96 4.71
CA ARG A 13 10.49 10.11 3.91
C ARG A 13 9.50 9.69 2.82
N GLN A 14 9.69 8.55 2.16
CA GLN A 14 8.71 8.04 1.19
C GLN A 14 7.35 7.79 1.85
N TYR A 15 7.32 7.25 3.08
CA TYR A 15 6.06 7.08 3.82
C TYR A 15 5.40 8.42 4.17
N GLU A 16 6.17 9.41 4.61
CA GLU A 16 5.67 10.76 4.90
C GLU A 16 5.09 11.43 3.63
N GLU A 17 5.76 11.25 2.48
CA GLU A 17 5.27 11.74 1.19
C GLU A 17 3.96 11.04 0.78
N HIS A 18 3.87 9.70 0.93
CA HIS A 18 2.65 8.94 0.66
C HIS A 18 1.49 9.39 1.56
N GLN A 19 1.72 9.49 2.86
CA GLN A 19 0.71 9.96 3.82
C GLN A 19 0.24 11.38 3.50
N THR A 20 1.16 12.28 3.15
CA THR A 20 0.85 13.67 2.81
C THR A 20 0.03 13.74 1.52
N ARG A 21 0.44 13.01 0.48
CA ARG A 21 -0.30 12.92 -0.79
C ARG A 21 -1.70 12.35 -0.59
N ASN A 22 -1.82 11.25 0.16
CA ASN A 22 -3.09 10.58 0.39
C ASN A 22 -4.05 11.43 1.24
N ARG A 23 -3.52 12.16 2.23
CA ARG A 23 -4.29 13.15 2.99
C ARG A 23 -4.80 14.28 2.10
N HIS A 24 -3.93 14.85 1.27
CA HIS A 24 -4.31 15.91 0.35
C HIS A 24 -5.41 15.45 -0.64
N LEU A 25 -5.28 14.23 -1.16
CA LEU A 25 -6.30 13.66 -2.05
C LEU A 25 -7.64 13.44 -1.32
N HIS A 26 -7.61 12.98 -0.07
CA HIS A 26 -8.80 12.86 0.76
C HIS A 26 -9.45 14.23 1.01
N ASP A 27 -8.67 15.26 1.34
CA ASP A 27 -9.17 16.62 1.57
C ASP A 27 -9.78 17.22 0.30
N GLN A 28 -9.18 16.98 -0.86
CA GLN A 28 -9.77 17.37 -2.16
C GLN A 28 -11.11 16.67 -2.41
N ARG A 29 -11.22 15.37 -2.13
CA ARG A 29 -12.49 14.63 -2.25
C ARG A 29 -13.54 15.19 -1.30
N LEU A 30 -13.18 15.48 -0.05
CA LEU A 30 -14.09 16.05 0.93
C LEU A 30 -14.59 17.43 0.51
N HIS A 31 -13.71 18.30 0.04
CA HIS A 31 -14.06 19.62 -0.47
C HIS A 31 -15.01 19.51 -1.68
N HIS A 32 -14.71 18.62 -2.59
CA HIS A 32 -15.59 18.35 -3.73
C HIS A 32 -17.00 17.90 -3.30
N ILE A 33 -17.10 17.01 -2.30
CA ILE A 33 -18.40 16.58 -1.78
C ILE A 33 -19.14 17.76 -1.10
N TYR A 34 -18.46 18.63 -0.38
CA TYR A 34 -19.10 19.81 0.22
C TYR A 34 -19.69 20.76 -0.83
N GLU A 35 -19.05 20.89 -1.98
CA GLU A 35 -19.51 21.73 -3.09
C GLU A 35 -20.64 21.08 -3.90
N THR A 36 -20.61 19.76 -4.07
CA THR A 36 -21.50 19.04 -4.99
C THR A 36 -22.68 18.36 -4.32
N VAL A 37 -22.59 18.07 -3.01
CA VAL A 37 -23.63 17.33 -2.27
C VAL A 37 -24.27 18.23 -1.21
N PRO A 38 -25.44 18.84 -1.49
CA PRO A 38 -26.09 19.75 -0.55
C PRO A 38 -26.40 19.07 0.79
N GLY A 39 -26.04 19.73 1.90
CA GLY A 39 -26.31 19.23 3.25
C GLY A 39 -25.27 18.25 3.80
N TYR A 40 -24.30 17.79 3.01
CA TYR A 40 -23.27 16.88 3.51
C TYR A 40 -22.38 17.54 4.58
N GLN A 41 -21.96 18.78 4.34
CA GLN A 41 -21.16 19.55 5.31
C GLN A 41 -21.89 19.72 6.64
N ALA A 42 -23.19 20.00 6.62
CA ALA A 42 -23.99 20.13 7.85
C ALA A 42 -24.05 18.82 8.67
N LEU A 43 -24.09 17.65 7.99
CA LEU A 43 -24.01 16.36 8.67
C LEU A 43 -22.62 16.11 9.27
N ASP A 44 -21.57 16.56 8.62
CA ASP A 44 -20.20 16.43 9.11
C ASP A 44 -19.95 17.33 10.34
N GLU A 45 -20.43 18.57 10.30
CA GLU A 45 -20.42 19.48 11.43
C GLU A 45 -21.27 18.95 12.62
N ALA A 46 -22.38 18.25 12.31
CA ALA A 46 -23.20 17.59 13.32
C ALA A 46 -22.47 16.47 14.05
N VAL A 47 -21.58 15.73 13.38
CA VAL A 47 -20.71 14.73 14.01
C VAL A 47 -19.80 15.35 15.06
N ALA A 48 -19.15 16.47 14.71
CA ALA A 48 -18.25 17.18 15.62
C ALA A 48 -19.01 17.77 16.81
N SER A 49 -20.13 18.48 16.57
CA SER A 49 -20.93 19.11 17.60
C SER A 49 -21.54 18.10 18.57
N THR A 50 -22.05 16.98 18.07
CA THR A 50 -22.58 15.85 18.86
C THR A 50 -21.48 15.25 19.75
N SER A 51 -20.30 15.01 19.20
CA SER A 51 -19.17 14.45 19.94
C SER A 51 -18.75 15.38 21.10
N VAL A 52 -18.67 16.69 20.87
CA VAL A 52 -18.35 17.66 21.89
C VAL A 52 -19.46 17.76 22.97
N ALA A 53 -20.73 17.78 22.58
CA ALA A 53 -21.86 17.84 23.50
C ALA A 53 -21.92 16.60 24.41
N GLN A 54 -21.77 15.41 23.87
CA GLN A 54 -21.77 14.20 24.67
C GLN A 54 -20.50 14.06 25.53
N GLY A 55 -19.35 14.49 25.00
CA GLY A 55 -18.10 14.54 25.79
C GLY A 55 -18.24 15.41 27.03
N LYS A 56 -18.87 16.59 26.93
CA LYS A 56 -19.18 17.45 28.12
C LYS A 56 -20.07 16.73 29.13
N LYS A 57 -21.09 15.99 28.67
CA LYS A 57 -21.97 15.21 29.56
C LYS A 57 -21.22 14.09 30.28
N MET A 58 -20.34 13.41 29.59
CA MET A 58 -19.47 12.35 30.17
C MET A 58 -18.57 12.93 31.27
N LEU A 59 -17.98 14.08 31.04
CA LEU A 59 -17.18 14.80 32.07
C LEU A 59 -18.02 15.27 33.26
N ALA A 60 -19.32 15.53 33.06
CA ALA A 60 -20.28 15.87 34.13
C ALA A 60 -20.82 14.63 34.87
N GLY A 61 -20.36 13.41 34.54
CA GLY A 61 -20.72 12.17 35.22
C GLY A 61 -21.93 11.42 34.65
N ASP A 62 -22.44 11.80 33.46
CA ASP A 62 -23.54 11.09 32.80
C ASP A 62 -23.04 9.76 32.23
N THR A 63 -23.42 8.66 32.86
CA THR A 63 -23.03 7.28 32.49
C THR A 63 -23.66 6.82 31.16
N ASN A 64 -24.77 7.42 30.71
CA ASN A 64 -25.48 7.08 29.49
C ASN A 64 -24.97 7.86 28.27
N ALA A 65 -24.18 8.93 28.47
CA ALA A 65 -23.70 9.80 27.39
C ALA A 65 -22.91 9.03 26.31
N LEU A 66 -22.13 8.01 26.69
CA LEU A 66 -21.37 7.18 25.74
C LEU A 66 -22.29 6.34 24.83
N ALA A 67 -23.35 5.73 25.40
CA ALA A 67 -24.31 4.95 24.61
C ALA A 67 -25.08 5.85 23.64
N GLN A 68 -25.55 7.01 24.14
CA GLN A 68 -26.22 8.01 23.30
C GLN A 68 -25.31 8.53 22.18
N LEU A 69 -24.03 8.78 22.47
CA LEU A 69 -23.06 9.19 21.44
C LEU A 69 -22.93 8.12 20.32
N LYS A 70 -22.77 6.85 20.70
CA LYS A 70 -22.65 5.76 19.73
C LYS A 70 -23.86 5.67 18.82
N ASP A 71 -25.07 5.77 19.36
CA ASP A 71 -26.30 5.71 18.58
C ASP A 71 -26.42 6.91 17.63
N GLN A 72 -26.17 8.12 18.13
CA GLN A 72 -26.21 9.34 17.32
C GLN A 72 -25.17 9.33 16.20
N LEU A 73 -23.94 8.90 16.46
CA LEU A 73 -22.90 8.79 15.44
C LEU A 73 -23.27 7.73 14.38
N LYS A 74 -23.89 6.62 14.79
CA LYS A 74 -24.36 5.59 13.87
C LYS A 74 -25.46 6.11 12.94
N ASP A 75 -26.39 6.90 13.46
CA ASP A 75 -27.43 7.50 12.63
C ASP A 75 -26.89 8.57 11.68
N LEU A 76 -25.94 9.39 12.13
CA LEU A 76 -25.27 10.35 11.26
C LEU A 76 -24.45 9.66 10.17
N ALA A 77 -23.75 8.56 10.50
CA ALA A 77 -23.03 7.76 9.52
C ALA A 77 -23.95 7.18 8.43
N ARG A 78 -25.14 6.66 8.83
CA ARG A 78 -26.13 6.18 7.87
C ARG A 78 -26.63 7.29 6.95
N LYS A 79 -26.94 8.46 7.51
CA LYS A 79 -27.40 9.63 6.72
C LYS A 79 -26.34 10.09 5.74
N ARG A 80 -25.06 10.14 6.16
CA ARG A 80 -23.93 10.47 5.28
C ARG A 80 -23.80 9.47 4.12
N ALA A 81 -23.85 8.19 4.43
CA ALA A 81 -23.79 7.12 3.42
C ALA A 81 -24.95 7.19 2.42
N SER A 82 -26.20 7.39 2.91
CA SER A 82 -27.38 7.55 2.03
C SER A 82 -27.22 8.77 1.12
N LEU A 83 -26.76 9.90 1.68
CA LEU A 83 -26.60 11.14 0.92
C LEU A 83 -25.53 11.01 -0.19
N LEU A 84 -24.43 10.29 0.07
CA LEU A 84 -23.44 9.99 -0.96
C LEU A 84 -24.05 9.15 -2.08
N LEU A 85 -24.74 8.05 -1.74
CA LEU A 85 -25.36 7.17 -2.73
C LEU A 85 -26.42 7.89 -3.59
N GLU A 86 -27.27 8.72 -2.98
CA GLU A 86 -28.30 9.52 -3.68
C GLU A 86 -27.70 10.49 -4.69
N ASN A 87 -26.47 10.93 -4.44
CA ASN A 87 -25.73 11.83 -5.34
C ASN A 87 -24.72 11.09 -6.26
N GLY A 88 -24.79 9.75 -6.33
CA GLY A 88 -23.99 8.94 -7.25
C GLY A 88 -22.56 8.65 -6.81
N TYR A 89 -22.23 8.89 -5.54
CA TYR A 89 -20.92 8.54 -4.96
C TYR A 89 -20.99 7.21 -4.20
N PRO A 90 -19.95 6.38 -4.23
CA PRO A 90 -19.89 5.19 -3.41
C PRO A 90 -19.78 5.55 -1.92
N THR A 91 -20.23 4.67 -1.03
CA THR A 91 -20.24 4.89 0.42
C THR A 91 -18.85 5.06 1.02
N ASP A 92 -17.84 4.47 0.40
CA ASP A 92 -16.42 4.50 0.77
C ASP A 92 -15.61 5.62 0.09
N PHE A 93 -16.30 6.54 -0.64
CA PHE A 93 -15.62 7.61 -1.38
C PHE A 93 -14.73 8.51 -0.52
N LEU A 94 -15.12 8.70 0.74
CA LEU A 94 -14.41 9.50 1.74
C LEU A 94 -13.68 8.64 2.79
N ASP A 95 -13.51 7.35 2.52
CA ASP A 95 -12.68 6.53 3.40
C ASP A 95 -11.21 6.93 3.29
N PRO A 96 -10.43 6.75 4.37
CA PRO A 96 -9.00 7.05 4.36
C PRO A 96 -8.27 6.30 3.25
N ILE A 97 -7.40 7.02 2.53
CA ILE A 97 -6.65 6.49 1.39
C ILE A 97 -5.29 6.02 1.88
N TYR A 98 -4.93 4.77 1.55
CA TYR A 98 -3.64 4.18 1.90
C TYR A 98 -3.02 3.47 0.69
N ASP A 99 -1.71 3.63 0.49
CA ASP A 99 -0.95 2.85 -0.48
C ASP A 99 -0.76 1.40 0.00
N CYS A 100 -0.59 1.23 1.31
CA CYS A 100 -0.54 -0.08 1.96
C CYS A 100 -1.66 -0.19 3.01
N PRO A 101 -2.71 -0.97 2.74
CA PRO A 101 -3.83 -1.13 3.68
C PRO A 101 -3.43 -1.83 4.97
N ASP A 102 -2.43 -2.72 4.95
CA ASP A 102 -2.03 -3.51 6.12
C ASP A 102 -1.39 -2.66 7.22
N CYS A 103 -0.53 -1.72 6.86
CA CYS A 103 0.12 -0.83 7.81
C CYS A 103 -0.43 0.60 7.81
N GLN A 104 -1.39 0.90 6.93
CA GLN A 104 -1.94 2.25 6.76
C GLN A 104 -0.82 3.30 6.56
N ASP A 105 0.13 2.96 5.70
CA ASP A 105 1.30 3.76 5.35
C ASP A 105 2.21 4.15 6.54
N THR A 106 2.18 3.39 7.63
CA THR A 106 3.12 3.57 8.75
C THR A 106 4.42 2.78 8.57
N GLY A 107 4.43 1.80 7.68
CA GLY A 107 5.54 0.86 7.48
C GLY A 107 5.65 -0.23 8.54
N TYR A 108 4.80 -0.21 9.59
CA TYR A 108 4.86 -1.15 10.71
C TYR A 108 3.47 -1.69 11.07
N VAL A 109 3.43 -2.96 11.47
CA VAL A 109 2.24 -3.65 12.01
C VAL A 109 2.67 -4.34 13.30
N ASN A 110 2.03 -4.01 14.43
CA ASN A 110 2.33 -4.58 15.75
C ASN A 110 3.82 -4.49 16.13
N GLY A 111 4.48 -3.39 15.80
CA GLY A 111 5.90 -3.16 16.09
C GLY A 111 6.88 -3.90 15.16
N GLN A 112 6.38 -4.65 14.19
CA GLN A 112 7.19 -5.33 13.17
C GLN A 112 7.11 -4.60 11.82
N LYS A 113 8.19 -4.66 11.04
CA LYS A 113 8.22 -4.11 9.68
C LYS A 113 7.16 -4.78 8.80
N CYS A 114 6.30 -3.98 8.19
CA CYS A 114 5.33 -4.42 7.20
C CYS A 114 6.03 -5.00 5.96
N HIS A 115 5.31 -5.78 5.17
CA HIS A 115 5.81 -6.31 3.90
C HIS A 115 6.23 -5.17 2.95
N CYS A 116 5.49 -4.07 2.90
CA CYS A 116 5.81 -2.90 2.07
C CYS A 116 7.14 -2.24 2.49
N PHE A 117 7.44 -2.18 3.79
CA PHE A 117 8.73 -1.67 4.28
C PHE A 117 9.89 -2.57 3.85
N ARG A 118 9.73 -3.90 3.98
CA ARG A 118 10.74 -4.86 3.51
C ARG A 118 10.97 -4.77 2.01
N GLN A 119 9.91 -4.53 1.25
CA GLN A 119 10.00 -4.34 -0.19
C GLN A 119 10.76 -3.06 -0.54
N ALA A 120 10.52 -1.95 0.18
CA ALA A 120 11.27 -0.71 0.02
C ALA A 120 12.76 -0.88 0.39
N GLU A 121 13.08 -1.65 1.44
CA GLU A 121 14.46 -2.02 1.78
C GLU A 121 15.15 -2.76 0.63
N ILE A 122 14.49 -3.76 0.06
CA ILE A 122 15.04 -4.53 -1.07
C ILE A 122 15.22 -3.63 -2.29
N ALA A 123 14.23 -2.80 -2.63
CA ALA A 123 14.31 -1.88 -3.76
C ALA A 123 15.50 -0.91 -3.64
N LEU A 124 15.70 -0.34 -2.46
CA LEU A 124 16.81 0.57 -2.19
C LEU A 124 18.19 -0.11 -2.34
N LEU A 125 18.32 -1.33 -1.81
CA LEU A 125 19.55 -2.13 -1.96
C LEU A 125 19.81 -2.49 -3.43
N TYR A 126 18.77 -2.79 -4.19
CA TYR A 126 18.85 -3.06 -5.62
C TYR A 126 19.31 -1.83 -6.43
N GLU A 127 18.76 -0.65 -6.13
CA GLU A 127 19.17 0.60 -6.79
C GLU A 127 20.65 0.91 -6.56
N GLN A 128 21.15 0.70 -5.35
CA GLN A 128 22.55 0.96 -4.99
C GLN A 128 23.53 -0.08 -5.55
N SER A 129 23.07 -1.29 -5.85
CA SER A 129 23.93 -2.37 -6.35
C SER A 129 24.22 -2.29 -7.86
N ASN A 130 23.71 -1.31 -8.59
CA ASN A 130 23.69 -1.26 -10.07
C ASN A 130 23.02 -2.47 -10.76
N LEU A 131 22.44 -3.39 -9.99
CA LEU A 131 21.77 -4.59 -10.53
C LEU A 131 20.56 -4.22 -11.37
N LYS A 132 19.84 -3.16 -11.03
CA LYS A 132 18.68 -2.69 -11.82
C LYS A 132 19.10 -2.42 -13.28
N ARG A 133 20.21 -1.70 -13.46
CA ARG A 133 20.74 -1.35 -14.77
C ARG A 133 21.27 -2.58 -15.56
N MET A 134 21.77 -3.60 -14.85
CA MET A 134 22.16 -4.88 -15.47
C MET A 134 20.92 -5.69 -15.86
N LEU A 135 19.91 -5.79 -14.99
CA LEU A 135 18.67 -6.53 -15.24
C LEU A 135 17.83 -5.94 -16.39
N GLU A 136 17.90 -4.62 -16.63
CA GLU A 136 17.27 -3.99 -17.81
C GLU A 136 17.90 -4.46 -19.12
N LYS A 137 19.19 -4.81 -19.10
CA LYS A 137 19.95 -5.25 -20.27
C LYS A 137 20.10 -6.77 -20.37
N GLU A 138 20.19 -7.45 -19.23
CA GLU A 138 20.49 -8.87 -19.13
C GLU A 138 19.34 -9.58 -18.44
N ASN A 139 18.34 -9.98 -19.22
CA ASN A 139 17.14 -10.68 -18.78
C ASN A 139 16.72 -11.75 -19.79
N PHE A 140 15.71 -12.54 -19.46
CA PHE A 140 15.23 -13.62 -20.35
C PHE A 140 14.64 -13.11 -21.68
N ASP A 141 14.19 -11.86 -21.76
CA ASP A 141 13.60 -11.29 -22.98
C ASP A 141 14.68 -10.78 -23.94
N THR A 142 15.81 -10.35 -23.40
CA THR A 142 16.98 -9.90 -24.18
C THR A 142 18.00 -10.99 -24.46
N LEU A 143 17.74 -12.23 -23.98
CA LEU A 143 18.65 -13.36 -24.11
C LEU A 143 18.82 -13.76 -25.57
N SER A 144 20.06 -13.73 -26.07
CA SER A 144 20.36 -14.13 -27.44
C SER A 144 20.72 -15.61 -27.55
N TYR A 145 20.12 -16.27 -28.51
CA TYR A 145 20.42 -17.66 -28.87
C TYR A 145 21.38 -17.79 -30.04
N SER A 146 21.85 -16.69 -30.63
CA SER A 146 22.62 -16.65 -31.86
C SER A 146 24.05 -17.22 -31.74
N PHE A 147 24.50 -17.37 -30.49
CA PHE A 147 25.87 -17.88 -30.22
C PHE A 147 25.99 -19.41 -30.26
N PHE A 148 24.88 -20.14 -30.28
CA PHE A 148 24.83 -21.59 -30.19
C PHE A 148 24.16 -22.17 -31.42
N GLN A 149 24.63 -23.38 -31.86
CA GLN A 149 24.07 -24.10 -32.98
C GLN A 149 23.92 -25.61 -32.68
N GLY A 150 23.05 -26.31 -33.42
CA GLY A 150 22.84 -27.75 -33.28
C GLY A 150 22.46 -28.20 -31.85
N ASP A 151 23.16 -29.22 -31.36
CA ASP A 151 22.90 -29.81 -30.04
C ASP A 151 23.21 -28.89 -28.90
N GLU A 152 24.16 -27.98 -29.05
CA GLU A 152 24.48 -26.94 -28.05
C GLU A 152 23.33 -25.97 -27.87
N LEU A 153 22.68 -25.53 -28.95
CA LEU A 153 21.52 -24.69 -28.92
C LEU A 153 20.33 -25.37 -28.20
N THR A 154 20.17 -26.67 -28.47
CA THR A 154 19.10 -27.45 -27.81
C THR A 154 19.34 -27.56 -26.32
N SER A 155 20.57 -27.86 -25.90
CA SER A 155 20.97 -27.91 -24.49
C SER A 155 20.82 -26.56 -23.78
N TYR A 156 21.19 -25.47 -24.44
CA TYR A 156 21.07 -24.13 -23.92
C TYR A 156 19.59 -23.73 -23.72
N ARG A 157 18.72 -24.02 -24.69
CA ARG A 157 17.27 -23.78 -24.56
C ARG A 157 16.67 -24.55 -23.38
N GLN A 158 17.07 -25.82 -23.20
CA GLN A 158 16.61 -26.60 -22.04
C GLN A 158 17.08 -26.02 -20.71
N ALA A 159 18.32 -25.51 -20.65
CA ALA A 159 18.84 -24.84 -19.46
C ALA A 159 18.04 -23.55 -19.14
N VAL A 160 17.77 -22.74 -20.14
CA VAL A 160 16.96 -21.53 -20.00
C VAL A 160 15.54 -21.83 -19.49
N GLU A 161 14.89 -22.87 -20.05
CA GLU A 161 13.56 -23.30 -19.57
C GLU A 161 13.58 -23.78 -18.11
N LYS A 162 14.62 -24.50 -17.70
CA LYS A 162 14.81 -24.87 -16.28
C LYS A 162 14.97 -23.64 -15.39
N CYS A 163 15.69 -22.61 -15.84
CA CYS A 163 15.84 -21.36 -15.10
C CYS A 163 14.51 -20.62 -14.96
N LYS A 164 13.73 -20.51 -16.05
CA LYS A 164 12.40 -19.89 -16.02
C LYS A 164 11.45 -20.62 -15.08
N ASN A 165 11.42 -21.94 -15.15
CA ASN A 165 10.61 -22.77 -14.26
C ASN A 165 11.03 -22.64 -12.79
N PHE A 166 12.33 -22.55 -12.52
CA PHE A 166 12.83 -22.26 -11.18
C PHE A 166 12.34 -20.92 -10.66
N CYS A 167 12.42 -19.84 -11.45
CA CYS A 167 11.92 -18.53 -11.07
C CYS A 167 10.41 -18.53 -10.81
N THR A 168 9.64 -19.18 -11.67
CA THR A 168 8.17 -19.26 -11.53
C THR A 168 7.75 -20.01 -10.27
N ASN A 169 8.46 -21.08 -9.93
CA ASN A 169 8.13 -21.96 -8.81
C ASN A 169 8.95 -21.66 -7.54
N PHE A 170 9.69 -20.56 -7.49
CA PHE A 170 10.63 -20.23 -6.42
C PHE A 170 10.00 -20.22 -5.02
N LYS A 171 8.74 -19.82 -4.90
CA LYS A 171 8.01 -19.77 -3.62
C LYS A 171 7.40 -21.10 -3.20
N THR A 172 7.28 -22.06 -4.12
CA THR A 172 6.56 -23.32 -3.91
C THR A 172 7.47 -24.55 -3.97
N SER A 173 8.63 -24.41 -4.59
CA SER A 173 9.59 -25.51 -4.79
C SER A 173 10.97 -25.11 -4.24
N TYR A 174 11.43 -25.84 -3.22
CA TYR A 174 12.75 -25.63 -2.60
C TYR A 174 13.81 -26.42 -3.36
N GLN A 175 14.27 -25.85 -4.48
CA GLN A 175 15.32 -26.44 -5.32
C GLN A 175 16.49 -25.47 -5.44
N ASN A 176 17.68 -26.00 -5.79
CA ASN A 176 18.85 -25.20 -6.13
C ASN A 176 19.21 -25.45 -7.59
N LEU A 177 19.65 -24.40 -8.30
CA LEU A 177 20.23 -24.52 -9.62
C LEU A 177 21.76 -24.56 -9.50
N PHE A 178 22.36 -25.52 -10.13
CA PHE A 178 23.81 -25.64 -10.26
C PHE A 178 24.21 -25.64 -11.75
N PHE A 179 25.05 -24.67 -12.12
CA PHE A 179 25.55 -24.53 -13.47
C PHE A 179 26.99 -25.08 -13.54
N TYR A 180 27.26 -25.90 -14.51
CA TYR A 180 28.60 -26.38 -14.80
C TYR A 180 28.86 -26.42 -16.31
N GLY A 181 30.11 -26.25 -16.72
CA GLY A 181 30.51 -26.23 -18.11
C GLY A 181 32.03 -26.07 -18.24
N THR A 182 32.50 -26.25 -19.45
CA THR A 182 33.88 -25.94 -19.82
C THR A 182 34.02 -24.44 -20.08
N VAL A 183 35.11 -23.85 -19.61
CA VAL A 183 35.46 -22.43 -19.85
C VAL A 183 36.28 -22.34 -21.13
#